data_0f4745176d8c335affa1d195cb1189bc
#
_entry.id   0f4745176d8c335affa1d195cb1189bc
#
_cell.length_a   1.000
_cell.length_b   1.000
_cell.length_c   1.000
_cell.angle_alpha   90.00
_cell.angle_beta   90.00
_cell.angle_gamma   90.00
#
_symmetry.space_group_name_H-M   'P 1'
#
loop_
_entity.id
_entity.type
_entity.pdbx_description
1 polymer ?
#
loop_
_entity_poly.entity_id
_entity_poly.type
_entity_poly.pdbx_seq_one_letter_code
_entity_poly.pdbx_strand_id
1 'polypeptide(L)'
;MMTCSRDAREAEKQVHAIIYYLITFGYIDGDFDASEKEFIKEYIKQIVDQKLKQGGAYDELPAKAVAALRAEQEEHYILTFEQLDESIQELFSEVVDRKESVQDFIRFKLKLRCYEIFRSFDLANRNALMEVIDEFIMADGVSHPAEVEFRNELADLLNLEPMLDMDALEVVGTTLEI
;
A
#
# COMPACT_ATOMS: atom_id res chain seq x y z
N MET A 1 -1.39 -13.04 2.44
CA MET A 1 -2.59 -12.20 2.71
C MET A 1 -2.54 -11.72 4.15
N MET A 2 -2.68 -10.42 4.37
CA MET A 2 -2.49 -9.76 5.66
C MET A 2 -3.64 -10.04 6.63
N THR A 3 -3.34 -10.24 7.92
CA THR A 3 -4.35 -10.44 8.98
C THR A 3 -4.43 -9.21 9.86
N CYS A 4 -5.62 -8.60 9.95
CA CYS A 4 -5.86 -7.49 10.87
C CYS A 4 -5.96 -7.97 12.33
N SER A 5 -5.68 -7.05 13.26
CA SER A 5 -5.88 -7.30 14.69
C SER A 5 -7.34 -7.68 14.99
N ARG A 6 -7.53 -8.50 16.03
CA ARG A 6 -8.87 -8.81 16.54
C ARG A 6 -9.48 -7.65 17.35
N ASP A 7 -8.65 -6.76 17.87
CA ASP A 7 -9.09 -5.51 18.46
C ASP A 7 -9.55 -4.56 17.35
N ALA A 8 -10.81 -4.13 17.39
CA ALA A 8 -11.43 -3.32 16.34
C ALA A 8 -10.71 -1.99 16.12
N ARG A 9 -10.26 -1.34 17.20
CA ARG A 9 -9.57 -0.04 17.14
C ARG A 9 -8.17 -0.19 16.54
N GLU A 10 -7.48 -1.27 16.87
CA GLU A 10 -6.16 -1.55 16.33
C GLU A 10 -6.25 -1.98 14.86
N ALA A 11 -7.25 -2.79 14.50
CA ALA A 11 -7.53 -3.15 13.11
C ALA A 11 -7.81 -1.92 12.24
N GLU A 12 -8.57 -0.96 12.76
CA GLU A 12 -8.85 0.31 12.07
C GLU A 12 -7.58 1.09 11.78
N LYS A 13 -6.71 1.26 12.78
CA LYS A 13 -5.42 1.93 12.60
C LYS A 13 -4.53 1.21 11.57
N GLN A 14 -4.54 -0.12 11.58
CA GLN A 14 -3.79 -0.91 10.61
C GLN A 14 -4.28 -0.67 9.19
N VAL A 15 -5.60 -0.67 8.96
CA VAL A 15 -6.16 -0.42 7.63
C VAL A 15 -5.84 1.00 7.15
N HIS A 16 -6.02 2.02 8.01
CA HIS A 16 -5.65 3.40 7.68
C HIS A 16 -4.16 3.53 7.33
N ALA A 17 -3.29 2.84 8.07
CA ALA A 17 -1.85 2.84 7.83
C ALA A 17 -1.51 2.24 6.46
N ILE A 18 -2.18 1.16 6.07
CA ILE A 18 -1.99 0.50 4.78
C ILE A 18 -2.45 1.41 3.64
N ILE A 19 -3.66 1.97 3.75
CA ILE A 19 -4.19 2.89 2.73
C ILE A 19 -3.24 4.08 2.55
N TYR A 20 -2.81 4.72 3.64
CA TYR A 20 -1.85 5.82 3.62
C TYR A 20 -0.54 5.43 2.93
N TYR A 21 -0.04 4.24 3.21
CA TYR A 21 1.19 3.74 2.62
C TYR A 21 1.05 3.51 1.11
N LEU A 22 -0.01 2.84 0.67
CA LEU A 22 -0.23 2.58 -0.75
C LEU A 22 -0.40 3.88 -1.55
N ILE A 23 -1.13 4.86 -1.01
CA ILE A 23 -1.23 6.19 -1.65
C ILE A 23 0.15 6.84 -1.75
N THR A 24 0.94 6.80 -0.66
CA THR A 24 2.29 7.37 -0.64
C THR A 24 3.18 6.70 -1.68
N PHE A 25 3.02 5.41 -1.84
CA PHE A 25 3.75 4.61 -2.80
C PHE A 25 3.42 5.02 -4.24
N GLY A 26 2.13 5.19 -4.57
CA GLY A 26 1.67 5.65 -5.87
C GLY A 26 2.17 7.04 -6.27
N TYR A 27 2.59 7.87 -5.32
CA TYR A 27 3.18 9.18 -5.64
C TYR A 27 4.71 9.17 -5.79
N ILE A 28 5.39 8.03 -5.70
CA ILE A 28 6.87 7.98 -5.71
C ILE A 28 7.46 8.36 -7.05
N ASP A 29 6.86 7.96 -8.14
CA ASP A 29 7.27 8.33 -9.49
C ASP A 29 6.73 9.70 -9.93
N GLY A 30 5.73 10.22 -9.20
CA GLY A 30 5.11 11.53 -9.42
C GLY A 30 3.78 11.48 -10.14
N ASP A 31 3.27 10.30 -10.49
CA ASP A 31 2.02 10.12 -11.26
C ASP A 31 1.17 8.99 -10.68
N PHE A 32 0.41 9.31 -9.62
CA PHE A 32 -0.56 8.38 -9.05
C PHE A 32 -1.76 8.18 -9.97
N ASP A 33 -1.69 7.16 -10.81
CA ASP A 33 -2.60 6.94 -11.93
C ASP A 33 -3.94 6.27 -11.55
N ALA A 34 -4.80 6.09 -12.56
CA ALA A 34 -6.13 5.51 -12.36
C ALA A 34 -6.08 4.01 -12.05
N SER A 35 -5.09 3.28 -12.56
CA SER A 35 -4.91 1.84 -12.35
C SER A 35 -4.50 1.56 -10.92
N GLU A 36 -3.57 2.35 -10.41
CA GLU A 36 -3.10 2.29 -9.03
C GLU A 36 -4.21 2.65 -8.03
N LYS A 37 -4.99 3.69 -8.33
CA LYS A 37 -6.17 4.08 -7.53
C LYS A 37 -7.23 2.98 -7.48
N GLU A 38 -7.49 2.33 -8.61
CA GLU A 38 -8.42 1.20 -8.67
C GLU A 38 -7.88 -0.02 -7.92
N PHE A 39 -6.58 -0.30 -8.02
CA PHE A 39 -5.94 -1.37 -7.24
C PHE A 39 -6.17 -1.17 -5.73
N ILE A 40 -5.96 0.05 -5.21
CA ILE A 40 -6.18 0.35 -3.79
C ILE A 40 -7.65 0.11 -3.41
N LYS A 41 -8.59 0.56 -4.23
CA LYS A 41 -10.03 0.35 -3.98
C LYS A 41 -10.40 -1.14 -3.94
N GLU A 42 -9.88 -1.93 -4.87
CA GLU A 42 -10.09 -3.38 -4.86
C GLU A 42 -9.43 -4.06 -3.64
N TYR A 43 -8.25 -3.59 -3.25
CA TYR A 43 -7.57 -4.11 -2.07
C TYR A 43 -8.33 -3.77 -0.77
N ILE A 44 -8.93 -2.59 -0.67
CA ILE A 44 -9.83 -2.22 0.43
C ILE A 44 -10.99 -3.23 0.55
N LYS A 45 -11.63 -3.60 -0.55
CA LYS A 45 -12.71 -4.61 -0.57
C LYS A 45 -12.21 -5.97 -0.05
N GLN A 46 -11.00 -6.39 -0.45
CA GLN A 46 -10.40 -7.62 0.05
C GLN A 46 -10.13 -7.58 1.56
N ILE A 47 -9.64 -6.45 2.09
CA ILE A 47 -9.43 -6.25 3.53
C ILE A 47 -10.76 -6.36 4.29
N VAL A 48 -11.81 -5.71 3.80
CA VAL A 48 -13.16 -5.75 4.40
C VAL A 48 -13.68 -7.19 4.43
N ASP A 49 -13.59 -7.91 3.32
CA ASP A 49 -13.99 -9.31 3.24
C ASP A 49 -13.25 -10.20 4.25
N GLN A 50 -11.96 -9.96 4.40
CA GLN A 50 -11.15 -10.70 5.34
C GLN A 50 -11.50 -10.40 6.80
N LYS A 51 -11.71 -9.12 7.15
CA LYS A 51 -12.17 -8.71 8.48
C LYS A 51 -13.49 -9.38 8.84
N LEU A 52 -14.45 -9.40 7.92
CA LEU A 52 -15.74 -10.04 8.14
C LEU A 52 -15.62 -11.55 8.36
N LYS A 53 -14.72 -12.23 7.65
CA LYS A 53 -14.47 -13.67 7.81
C LYS A 53 -13.74 -14.00 9.12
N GLN A 54 -12.81 -13.15 9.57
CA GLN A 54 -12.02 -13.40 10.79
C GLN A 54 -12.81 -13.15 12.08
N GLY A 55 -13.84 -12.32 12.02
CA GLY A 55 -14.57 -11.88 13.21
C GLY A 55 -15.38 -12.95 13.92
N GLY A 56 -15.73 -14.07 13.24
CA GLY A 56 -16.58 -15.14 13.79
C GLY A 56 -17.96 -14.67 14.29
N ALA A 57 -18.06 -13.39 14.67
CA ALA A 57 -19.28 -12.76 15.16
C ALA A 57 -20.35 -12.58 14.06
N TYR A 58 -19.95 -12.72 12.81
CA TYR A 58 -20.83 -12.51 11.65
C TYR A 58 -21.41 -13.82 11.10
N ASP A 59 -20.90 -14.97 11.56
CA ASP A 59 -21.35 -16.29 11.10
C ASP A 59 -22.81 -16.57 11.47
N GLU A 60 -23.32 -15.93 12.53
CA GLU A 60 -24.69 -16.06 13.01
C GLU A 60 -25.66 -15.03 12.38
N LEU A 61 -25.14 -14.06 11.60
CA LEU A 61 -25.95 -13.02 11.00
C LEU A 61 -26.61 -13.47 9.68
N PRO A 62 -27.83 -12.99 9.38
CA PRO A 62 -28.43 -13.20 8.07
C PRO A 62 -27.55 -12.63 6.95
N ALA A 63 -27.46 -13.29 5.80
CA ALA A 63 -26.64 -12.87 4.66
C ALA A 63 -26.89 -11.41 4.24
N LYS A 64 -28.13 -10.93 4.35
CA LYS A 64 -28.49 -9.52 4.05
C LYS A 64 -27.82 -8.54 5.04
N ALA A 65 -27.73 -8.91 6.30
CA ALA A 65 -27.07 -8.07 7.32
C ALA A 65 -25.55 -8.03 7.10
N VAL A 66 -24.94 -9.16 6.77
CA VAL A 66 -23.51 -9.23 6.41
C VAL A 66 -23.20 -8.38 5.18
N ALA A 67 -24.06 -8.44 4.14
CA ALA A 67 -23.91 -7.62 2.94
C ALA A 67 -24.03 -6.12 3.23
N ALA A 68 -24.93 -5.72 4.12
CA ALA A 68 -25.08 -4.32 4.53
C ALA A 68 -23.86 -3.81 5.29
N LEU A 69 -23.33 -4.60 6.24
CA LEU A 69 -22.11 -4.28 7.00
C LEU A 69 -20.88 -4.19 6.09
N ARG A 70 -20.79 -5.10 5.10
CA ARG A 70 -19.75 -5.04 4.09
C ARG A 70 -19.76 -3.71 3.35
N ALA A 71 -20.92 -3.35 2.78
CA ALA A 71 -21.08 -2.11 2.01
C ALA A 71 -20.75 -0.87 2.85
N GLU A 72 -21.18 -0.83 4.12
CA GLU A 72 -20.85 0.26 5.04
C GLU A 72 -19.35 0.38 5.32
N GLN A 73 -18.65 -0.75 5.54
CA GLN A 73 -17.20 -0.73 5.77
C GLN A 73 -16.41 -0.38 4.51
N GLU A 74 -16.82 -0.89 3.35
CA GLU A 74 -16.20 -0.54 2.07
C GLU A 74 -16.32 0.96 1.80
N GLU A 75 -17.53 1.53 1.95
CA GLU A 75 -17.78 2.96 1.79
C GLU A 75 -16.91 3.79 2.74
N HIS A 76 -16.85 3.41 4.02
CA HIS A 76 -16.03 4.08 5.03
C HIS A 76 -14.55 4.14 4.64
N TYR A 77 -13.95 3.02 4.23
CA TYR A 77 -12.54 2.98 3.86
C TYR A 77 -12.24 3.62 2.50
N ILE A 78 -13.18 3.58 1.56
CA ILE A 78 -13.06 4.31 0.29
C ILE A 78 -13.06 5.82 0.55
N LEU A 79 -13.97 6.32 1.41
CA LEU A 79 -13.96 7.73 1.82
C LEU A 79 -12.66 8.12 2.53
N THR A 80 -12.13 7.23 3.38
CA THR A 80 -10.82 7.43 4.02
C THR A 80 -9.69 7.53 2.98
N PHE A 81 -9.70 6.67 1.99
CA PHE A 81 -8.75 6.72 0.87
C PHE A 81 -8.82 8.06 0.13
N GLU A 82 -10.02 8.50 -0.25
CA GLU A 82 -10.22 9.75 -0.98
C GLU A 82 -9.74 10.98 -0.17
N GLN A 83 -10.05 11.02 1.13
CA GLN A 83 -9.59 12.10 2.01
C GLN A 83 -8.07 12.12 2.20
N LEU A 84 -7.44 10.94 2.30
CA LEU A 84 -5.99 10.84 2.41
C LEU A 84 -5.30 11.22 1.11
N ASP A 85 -5.82 10.80 -0.05
CA ASP A 85 -5.30 11.19 -1.36
C ASP A 85 -5.35 12.71 -1.53
N GLU A 86 -6.48 13.35 -1.24
CA GLU A 86 -6.63 14.81 -1.29
C GLU A 86 -5.62 15.52 -0.36
N SER A 87 -5.48 15.05 0.88
CA SER A 87 -4.55 15.63 1.84
C SER A 87 -3.09 15.50 1.41
N ILE A 88 -2.72 14.40 0.77
CA ILE A 88 -1.36 14.18 0.25
C ILE A 88 -1.12 15.09 -0.96
N GLN A 89 -2.09 15.24 -1.86
CA GLN A 89 -2.00 16.18 -2.99
C GLN A 89 -1.81 17.63 -2.52
N GLU A 90 -2.53 18.06 -1.49
CA GLU A 90 -2.36 19.39 -0.89
C GLU A 90 -0.93 19.58 -0.36
N LEU A 91 -0.40 18.58 0.36
CA LEU A 91 0.98 18.61 0.86
C LEU A 91 2.01 18.73 -0.27
N PHE A 92 1.81 18.02 -1.39
CA PHE A 92 2.70 18.12 -2.55
C PHE A 92 2.63 19.50 -3.20
N SER A 93 1.45 20.08 -3.29
CA SER A 93 1.29 21.44 -3.81
C SER A 93 2.07 22.46 -2.98
N GLU A 94 2.04 22.35 -1.65
CA GLU A 94 2.84 23.19 -0.76
C GLU A 94 4.36 23.00 -0.92
N VAL A 95 4.81 21.76 -1.14
CA VAL A 95 6.23 21.43 -1.36
C VAL A 95 6.73 22.05 -2.66
N VAL A 96 5.95 21.95 -3.75
CA VAL A 96 6.27 22.56 -5.03
C VAL A 96 6.39 24.08 -4.91
N ASP A 97 5.51 24.73 -4.17
CA ASP A 97 5.56 26.17 -3.92
C ASP A 97 6.83 26.59 -3.17
N ARG A 98 7.38 25.72 -2.31
CA ARG A 98 8.66 25.96 -1.58
C ARG A 98 9.89 25.60 -2.39
N LYS A 99 9.75 25.15 -3.65
CA LYS A 99 10.85 24.67 -4.52
C LYS A 99 11.66 23.52 -3.95
N GLU A 100 11.07 22.74 -3.05
CA GLU A 100 11.62 21.47 -2.60
C GLU A 100 11.33 20.39 -3.66
N SER A 101 12.19 19.40 -3.80
CA SER A 101 11.89 18.24 -4.64
C SER A 101 10.79 17.40 -3.99
N VAL A 102 9.69 17.15 -4.72
CA VAL A 102 8.60 16.28 -4.26
C VAL A 102 9.14 14.87 -3.96
N GLN A 103 10.03 14.35 -4.80
CA GLN A 103 10.65 13.05 -4.60
C GLN A 103 11.50 12.99 -3.32
N ASP A 104 12.28 14.02 -3.03
CA ASP A 104 13.05 14.09 -1.78
C ASP A 104 12.13 14.17 -0.56
N PHE A 105 11.02 14.91 -0.67
CA PHE A 105 10.02 14.98 0.39
C PHE A 105 9.38 13.62 0.66
N ILE A 106 8.97 12.90 -0.38
CA ILE A 106 8.43 11.54 -0.27
C ILE A 106 9.46 10.61 0.38
N ARG A 107 10.68 10.56 -0.16
CA ARG A 107 11.75 9.68 0.33
C ARG A 107 12.06 9.91 1.80
N PHE A 108 12.20 11.14 2.25
CA PHE A 108 12.64 11.43 3.62
C PHE A 108 11.53 11.46 4.65
N LYS A 109 10.39 12.10 4.36
CA LYS A 109 9.33 12.29 5.35
C LYS A 109 8.32 11.15 5.39
N LEU A 110 7.87 10.71 4.22
CA LEU A 110 6.87 9.66 4.15
C LEU A 110 7.46 8.29 4.44
N LYS A 111 8.69 8.02 3.98
CA LYS A 111 9.43 6.79 4.26
C LYS A 111 9.60 6.54 5.76
N LEU A 112 9.99 7.57 6.53
CA LEU A 112 10.14 7.43 7.97
C LEU A 112 8.80 7.06 8.64
N ARG A 113 7.72 7.70 8.22
CA ARG A 113 6.39 7.45 8.76
C ARG A 113 5.87 6.06 8.39
N CYS A 114 6.08 5.63 7.16
CA CYS A 114 5.76 4.28 6.73
C CYS A 114 6.55 3.24 7.54
N TYR A 115 7.83 3.45 7.73
CA TYR A 115 8.67 2.58 8.55
C TYR A 115 8.18 2.46 10.00
N GLU A 116 7.81 3.57 10.64
CA GLU A 116 7.27 3.55 12.00
C GLU A 116 5.99 2.74 12.12
N ILE A 117 5.12 2.84 11.11
CA ILE A 117 3.87 2.09 11.04
C ILE A 117 4.15 0.59 10.86
N PHE A 118 5.00 0.23 9.89
CA PHE A 118 5.28 -1.18 9.57
C PHE A 118 6.09 -1.91 10.62
N ARG A 119 6.94 -1.22 11.32
CA ARG A 119 7.67 -1.80 12.42
C ARG A 119 6.74 -2.30 13.55
N SER A 120 5.49 -1.79 13.63
CA SER A 120 4.47 -2.27 14.57
C SER A 120 3.82 -3.60 14.14
N PHE A 121 3.95 -4.01 12.86
CA PHE A 121 3.42 -5.25 12.34
C PHE A 121 4.36 -6.42 12.65
N ASP A 122 3.80 -7.61 12.84
CA ASP A 122 4.60 -8.83 12.90
C ASP A 122 5.22 -9.18 11.54
N LEU A 123 6.17 -10.10 11.52
CA LEU A 123 6.91 -10.48 10.32
C LEU A 123 5.98 -11.02 9.22
N ALA A 124 4.94 -11.77 9.57
CA ALA A 124 4.02 -12.35 8.60
C ALA A 124 3.21 -11.26 7.89
N ASN A 125 2.74 -10.26 8.64
CA ASN A 125 2.02 -9.11 8.08
C ASN A 125 2.92 -8.17 7.28
N ARG A 126 4.20 -8.01 7.67
CA ARG A 126 5.18 -7.25 6.87
C ARG A 126 5.42 -7.91 5.52
N ASN A 127 5.64 -9.23 5.49
CA ASN A 127 5.82 -9.96 4.23
C ASN A 127 4.56 -9.88 3.36
N ALA A 128 3.37 -10.09 3.93
CA ALA A 128 2.12 -10.00 3.19
C ALA A 128 1.87 -8.61 2.59
N LEU A 129 2.32 -7.55 3.27
CA LEU A 129 2.23 -6.19 2.75
C LEU A 129 3.22 -5.94 1.63
N MET A 130 4.45 -6.50 1.72
CA MET A 130 5.41 -6.40 0.61
C MET A 130 4.89 -7.12 -0.65
N GLU A 131 4.20 -8.27 -0.50
CA GLU A 131 3.52 -8.93 -1.61
C GLU A 131 2.47 -8.01 -2.27
N VAL A 132 1.70 -7.29 -1.48
CA VAL A 132 0.69 -6.32 -1.99
C VAL A 132 1.36 -5.17 -2.73
N ILE A 133 2.52 -4.72 -2.27
CA ILE A 133 3.29 -3.66 -2.95
C ILE A 133 3.85 -4.17 -4.27
N ASP A 134 4.34 -5.41 -4.30
CA ASP A 134 4.83 -6.03 -5.52
C ASP A 134 3.70 -6.16 -6.56
N GLU A 135 2.48 -6.50 -6.13
CA GLU A 135 1.28 -6.49 -6.98
C GLU A 135 0.88 -5.07 -7.42
N PHE A 136 1.02 -4.09 -6.52
CA PHE A 136 0.70 -2.68 -6.80
C PHE A 136 1.63 -2.09 -7.86
N ILE A 137 2.95 -2.28 -7.75
CA ILE A 137 3.95 -1.85 -8.74
C ILE A 137 3.64 -2.39 -10.13
N MET A 138 3.02 -3.56 -10.21
CA MET A 138 2.66 -4.21 -11.47
C MET A 138 1.21 -3.94 -11.91
N ALA A 139 0.48 -3.05 -11.25
CA ALA A 139 -0.96 -2.85 -11.51
C ALA A 139 -1.26 -2.31 -12.92
N ASP A 140 -0.38 -1.47 -13.47
CA ASP A 140 -0.44 -0.95 -14.84
C ASP A 140 0.33 -1.82 -15.86
N GLY A 141 1.05 -2.85 -15.39
CA GLY A 141 1.88 -3.75 -16.19
C GLY A 141 3.30 -3.23 -16.46
N VAL A 142 3.69 -2.11 -15.84
CA VAL A 142 5.02 -1.49 -16.01
C VAL A 142 5.59 -1.18 -14.64
N SER A 143 6.75 -1.78 -14.28
CA SER A 143 7.41 -1.40 -13.03
C SER A 143 8.25 -0.15 -13.22
N HIS A 144 7.99 0.89 -12.43
CA HIS A 144 8.81 2.10 -12.47
C HIS A 144 10.06 1.94 -11.58
N PRO A 145 11.28 2.28 -12.06
CA PRO A 145 12.51 2.10 -11.27
C PRO A 145 12.50 2.76 -9.89
N ALA A 146 11.85 3.93 -9.76
CA ALA A 146 11.74 4.64 -8.49
C ALA A 146 10.91 3.88 -7.45
N GLU A 147 9.87 3.17 -7.88
CA GLU A 147 9.02 2.33 -7.03
C GLU A 147 9.77 1.10 -6.53
N VAL A 148 10.49 0.41 -7.44
CA VAL A 148 11.32 -0.75 -7.10
C VAL A 148 12.42 -0.35 -6.12
N GLU A 149 13.09 0.79 -6.35
CA GLU A 149 14.12 1.32 -5.44
C GLU A 149 13.54 1.59 -4.06
N PHE A 150 12.40 2.30 -3.96
CA PHE A 150 11.79 2.64 -2.68
C PHE A 150 11.27 1.40 -1.94
N ARG A 151 10.68 0.46 -2.66
CA ARG A 151 10.26 -0.85 -2.12
C ARG A 151 11.45 -1.59 -1.51
N ASN A 152 12.59 -1.64 -2.22
CA ASN A 152 13.78 -2.33 -1.75
C ASN A 152 14.43 -1.63 -0.56
N GLU A 153 14.48 -0.30 -0.56
CA GLU A 153 14.93 0.48 0.60
C GLU A 153 14.08 0.20 1.85
N LEU A 154 12.76 0.02 1.69
CA LEU A 154 11.88 -0.33 2.80
C LEU A 154 12.09 -1.78 3.25
N ALA A 155 12.26 -2.71 2.30
CA ALA A 155 12.58 -4.11 2.62
C ALA A 155 13.87 -4.21 3.45
N ASP A 156 14.92 -3.50 3.07
CA ASP A 156 16.19 -3.42 3.81
C ASP A 156 15.99 -2.89 5.23
N LEU A 157 15.23 -1.81 5.39
CA LEU A 157 14.93 -1.24 6.70
C LEU A 157 14.14 -2.20 7.61
N LEU A 158 13.33 -3.05 7.03
CA LEU A 158 12.50 -4.04 7.74
C LEU A 158 13.18 -5.41 7.85
N ASN A 159 14.37 -5.58 7.31
CA ASN A 159 15.11 -6.85 7.15
C ASN A 159 14.29 -7.90 6.39
N LEU A 160 13.68 -7.51 5.28
CA LEU A 160 12.91 -8.37 4.39
C LEU A 160 13.67 -8.62 3.08
N GLU A 161 13.22 -9.61 2.30
CA GLU A 161 13.82 -9.92 1.01
C GLU A 161 13.58 -8.78 0.00
N PRO A 162 14.61 -8.36 -0.78
CA PRO A 162 14.45 -7.36 -1.82
C PRO A 162 13.67 -7.91 -3.01
N MET A 163 12.93 -7.04 -3.69
CA MET A 163 12.38 -7.36 -5.00
C MET A 163 13.51 -7.41 -6.04
N LEU A 164 13.55 -8.47 -6.85
CA LEU A 164 14.47 -8.55 -7.97
C LEU A 164 13.85 -7.84 -9.17
N ASP A 165 14.55 -6.85 -9.69
CA ASP A 165 14.20 -6.22 -10.96
C ASP A 165 14.47 -7.22 -12.11
N MET A 166 13.40 -7.86 -12.59
CA MET A 166 13.50 -8.86 -13.66
C MET A 166 13.90 -8.23 -15.00
N ASP A 167 13.57 -6.96 -15.23
CA ASP A 167 13.92 -6.24 -16.45
C ASP A 167 15.43 -5.91 -16.49
N ALA A 168 16.03 -5.64 -15.33
CA ALA A 168 17.47 -5.43 -15.21
C ALA A 168 18.28 -6.73 -15.44
N LEU A 169 17.69 -7.90 -15.17
CA LEU A 169 18.34 -9.20 -15.39
C LEU A 169 18.41 -9.60 -16.87
N GLU A 170 17.45 -9.21 -17.70
CA GLU A 170 17.48 -9.48 -19.14
C GLU A 170 18.59 -8.72 -19.87
N VAL A 171 18.97 -7.52 -19.38
CA VAL A 171 20.03 -6.71 -19.97
C VAL A 171 21.42 -7.32 -19.72
N VAL A 172 21.63 -8.04 -18.64
CA VAL A 172 22.91 -8.67 -18.30
C VAL A 172 23.11 -10.01 -19.04
N GLY A 173 22.01 -10.67 -19.43
CA GLY A 173 22.05 -11.97 -20.12
C GLY A 173 22.50 -11.93 -21.58
N THR A 174 22.58 -10.75 -22.22
CA THR A 174 22.85 -10.62 -23.65
C THR A 174 24.33 -10.32 -24.00
N THR A 175 25.25 -10.33 -23.03
CA THR A 175 26.66 -9.93 -23.27
C THR A 175 27.67 -11.05 -23.01
N LEU A 176 27.27 -12.31 -23.13
CA LEU A 176 28.22 -13.45 -23.12
C LEU A 176 28.02 -14.34 -24.36
N GLU A 177 28.29 -13.78 -25.52
CA GLU A 177 28.72 -14.60 -26.67
C GLU A 177 30.18 -14.26 -26.98
N ILE A 178 31.04 -15.21 -26.65
CA ILE A 178 32.45 -15.32 -27.10
C ILE A 178 32.48 -16.00 -28.44
#